data_7b7ddc92491107b5b60ec3fb2ba5d0d4
#
_entry.id   7b7ddc92491107b5b60ec3fb2ba5d0d4
#
_cell.length_a   1.000
_cell.length_b   1.000
_cell.length_c   1.000
_cell.angle_alpha   90.00
_cell.angle_beta   90.00
_cell.angle_gamma   90.00
#
_symmetry.space_group_name_H-M   'P 1'
#
loop_
_entity.id
_entity.type
_entity.pdbx_description
1 polymer ?
#
loop_
_entity_poly.entity_id
_entity_poly.type
_entity_poly.pdbx_seq_one_letter_code
_entity_poly.pdbx_strand_id
1 'polypeptide(L)' 'MNFPTYRKYKNNKHFFKVISDSEFDEISFIGSKLIETKHIAKILPDRNFIYDLLHDIGNTCELSTQQEYESFLK' A
#
# COMPACT_ATOMS: atom_id res chain seq x y z
N MET A 1 -7.88 -9.96 -10.65
CA MET A 1 -7.34 -9.63 -9.33
C MET A 1 -8.43 -9.09 -8.42
N ASN A 2 -8.45 -9.52 -7.19
CA ASN A 2 -9.47 -9.09 -6.24
C ASN A 2 -9.02 -7.86 -5.46
N PHE A 3 -9.84 -6.83 -5.45
CA PHE A 3 -9.60 -5.64 -4.65
C PHE A 3 -10.57 -5.61 -3.47
N PRO A 4 -10.19 -5.01 -2.35
CA PRO A 4 -8.90 -4.38 -2.12
C PRO A 4 -7.78 -5.40 -1.89
N THR A 5 -6.56 -5.02 -2.21
CA THR A 5 -5.38 -5.86 -2.07
C THR A 5 -4.39 -5.15 -1.15
N TYR A 6 -3.76 -5.89 -0.24
CA TYR A 6 -2.92 -5.32 0.80
C TYR A 6 -1.45 -5.66 0.55
N ARG A 7 -0.59 -4.67 0.69
CA ARG A 7 0.87 -4.81 0.53
C ARG A 7 1.57 -3.99 1.60
N LYS A 8 2.85 -4.27 1.80
CA LYS A 8 3.70 -3.50 2.72
C LYS A 8 5.13 -3.52 2.23
N TYR A 9 5.93 -2.52 2.64
CA TYR A 9 7.36 -2.57 2.41
C TYR A 9 8.02 -3.52 3.41
N LYS A 10 9.18 -4.07 3.02
CA LYS A 10 9.91 -5.02 3.86
C LYS A 10 10.34 -4.44 5.21
N ASN A 11 10.51 -3.12 5.28
CA ASN A 11 10.91 -2.47 6.52
C ASN A 11 9.75 -2.25 7.50
N ASN A 12 8.53 -2.63 7.13
CA ASN A 12 7.31 -2.49 7.93
C ASN A 12 6.99 -1.04 8.32
N LYS A 13 7.46 -0.07 7.54
CA LYS A 13 7.19 1.35 7.79
C LYS A 13 6.14 1.94 6.84
N HIS A 14 5.74 1.19 5.82
CA HIS A 14 4.71 1.62 4.87
C HIS A 14 3.78 0.45 4.58
N PHE A 15 2.49 0.70 4.69
CA PHE A 15 1.45 -0.30 4.41
C PHE A 15 0.48 0.28 3.39
N PHE A 16 0.03 -0.56 2.47
CA PHE A 16 -0.78 -0.11 1.33
C PHE A 16 -2.06 -0.92 1.23
N LYS A 17 -3.16 -0.22 1.01
CA LYS A 17 -4.45 -0.83 0.65
C LYS A 17 -4.76 -0.41 -0.78
N VAL A 18 -4.52 -1.29 -1.74
CA VAL A 18 -4.78 -1.00 -3.16
C VAL A 18 -6.25 -1.25 -3.43
N ILE A 19 -6.98 -0.18 -3.71
CA ILE A 19 -8.44 -0.20 -3.89
C ILE A 19 -8.81 -0.57 -5.32
N SER A 20 -8.00 -0.14 -6.28
CA SER A 20 -8.20 -0.41 -7.70
C SER A 20 -6.87 -0.25 -8.43
N ASP A 21 -6.88 -0.38 -9.76
CA ASP A 21 -5.68 -0.16 -10.55
C ASP A 21 -5.28 1.32 -10.65
N SER A 22 -6.08 2.21 -10.07
CA SER A 22 -5.80 3.66 -10.11
C SER A 22 -5.91 4.36 -8.76
N GLU A 23 -6.11 3.60 -7.67
CA GLU A 23 -6.33 4.21 -6.37
C GLU A 23 -5.80 3.33 -5.24
N PHE A 24 -5.09 3.93 -4.28
CA PHE A 24 -4.64 3.21 -3.09
C PHE A 24 -4.52 4.15 -1.89
N ASP A 25 -4.64 3.55 -0.69
CA ASP A 25 -4.39 4.25 0.57
C ASP A 25 -3.05 3.79 1.13
N GLU A 26 -2.34 4.69 1.79
CA GLU A 26 -1.05 4.39 2.39
C GLU A 26 -1.05 4.78 3.86
N ILE A 27 -0.50 3.88 4.70
CA ILE A 27 -0.16 4.19 6.08
C ILE A 27 1.37 4.20 6.16
N SER A 28 1.94 5.32 6.64
CA SER A 28 3.37 5.40 6.86
C SER A 28 3.66 5.80 8.31
N PHE A 29 4.81 5.35 8.81
CA PHE A 29 5.25 5.64 10.16
C PHE A 29 6.50 6.51 10.12
N ILE A 30 6.44 7.66 10.81
CA ILE A 30 7.58 8.55 10.99
C ILE A 30 7.80 8.62 12.50
N GLY A 31 8.83 7.89 12.98
CA GLY A 31 8.99 7.70 14.42
C GLY A 31 7.81 6.95 14.98
N SER A 32 7.16 7.51 15.99
CA SER A 32 5.95 6.94 16.60
C SER A 32 4.67 7.46 15.97
N LYS A 33 4.78 8.31 14.96
CA LYS A 33 3.61 8.96 14.35
C LYS A 33 3.13 8.19 13.14
N LEU A 34 1.83 7.93 13.08
CA LEU A 34 1.18 7.29 11.93
C LEU A 34 0.60 8.37 11.03
N ILE A 35 0.87 8.27 9.73
CA ILE A 35 0.34 9.17 8.72
C ILE A 35 -0.44 8.35 7.70
N GLU A 36 -1.69 8.70 7.48
CA GLU A 36 -2.56 8.05 6.50
C GLU A 36 -2.75 8.98 5.32
N THR A 37 -2.52 8.49 4.10
CA THR A 37 -2.61 9.28 2.88
C THR A 37 -3.39 8.51 1.83
N LYS A 38 -4.26 9.22 1.12
CA LYS A 38 -5.03 8.65 0.02
C LYS A 38 -4.41 9.10 -1.31
N HIS A 39 -4.14 8.15 -2.20
CA HIS A 39 -3.48 8.40 -3.48
C HIS A 39 -4.39 7.99 -4.65
N ILE A 40 -4.49 8.88 -5.64
CA ILE A 40 -5.21 8.59 -6.89
C ILE A 40 -4.21 8.69 -8.02
N ALA A 41 -4.06 7.62 -8.78
CA ALA A 41 -3.11 7.54 -9.90
C ALA A 41 -3.73 8.17 -11.14
N LYS A 42 -3.31 9.38 -11.46
CA LYS A 42 -3.82 10.13 -12.62
C LYS A 42 -2.88 10.10 -13.82
N ILE A 43 -1.59 9.82 -13.59
CA ILE A 43 -0.57 9.80 -14.63
C ILE A 43 0.13 8.46 -14.64
N LEU A 44 0.82 8.15 -15.72
CA LEU A 44 1.42 6.85 -15.93
C LEU A 44 2.40 6.42 -14.82
N PRO A 45 3.31 7.28 -14.32
CA PRO A 45 4.21 6.90 -13.23
C PRO A 45 3.46 6.44 -11.98
N ASP A 46 2.34 7.06 -11.64
CA ASP A 46 1.53 6.66 -10.49
C ASP A 46 0.94 5.27 -10.69
N ARG A 47 0.47 4.98 -11.90
CA ARG A 47 -0.09 3.68 -12.24
C ARG A 47 0.99 2.60 -12.22
N ASN A 48 2.20 2.93 -12.64
CA ASN A 48 3.32 2.00 -12.58
C ASN A 48 3.67 1.66 -11.14
N PHE A 49 3.56 2.61 -10.22
CA PHE A 49 3.77 2.36 -8.81
C PHE A 49 2.76 1.35 -8.27
N ILE A 50 1.49 1.51 -8.62
CA ILE A 50 0.45 0.55 -8.22
C ILE A 50 0.74 -0.82 -8.83
N TYR A 51 1.13 -0.86 -10.11
CA TYR A 51 1.48 -2.11 -10.77
C TYR A 51 2.60 -2.83 -10.02
N ASP A 52 3.62 -2.10 -9.59
CA ASP A 52 4.73 -2.68 -8.85
C ASP A 52 4.28 -3.22 -7.49
N LEU A 53 3.38 -2.52 -6.81
CA LEU A 53 2.81 -3.01 -5.54
C LEU A 53 2.09 -4.34 -5.74
N LEU A 54 1.44 -4.52 -6.88
CA LEU A 54 0.66 -5.72 -7.16
C LEU A 54 1.50 -6.87 -7.67
N HIS A 55 2.60 -6.60 -8.38
CA HIS A 55 3.33 -7.63 -9.12
C HIS A 55 4.79 -7.81 -8.71
N ASP A 56 5.40 -6.84 -8.05
CA ASP A 56 6.83 -6.92 -7.67
C ASP A 56 7.00 -7.46 -6.25
N ILE A 57 6.21 -8.48 -5.92
CA ILE A 57 6.21 -9.09 -4.59
C ILE A 57 7.53 -9.84 -4.39
N GLY A 58 8.15 -9.61 -3.24
CA GLY A 58 9.41 -10.26 -2.90
C GLY A 58 10.63 -9.38 -3.14
N ASN A 59 10.51 -8.35 -3.98
CA ASN A 59 11.59 -7.39 -4.21
C ASN A 59 11.36 -6.11 -3.38
N THR A 60 10.41 -5.28 -3.83
CA THR A 60 10.14 -3.98 -3.21
C THR A 60 9.16 -4.11 -2.05
N CYS A 61 8.19 -5.00 -2.18
CA CYS A 61 7.11 -5.11 -1.20
C CYS A 61 6.82 -6.57 -0.88
N GLU A 62 6.01 -6.77 0.16
CA GLU A 62 5.58 -8.08 0.63
C GLU A 62 4.06 -8.12 0.71
N LEU A 63 3.52 -9.34 0.80
CA LEU A 63 2.10 -9.54 1.02
C LEU A 63 1.71 -9.04 2.41
N SER A 64 0.55 -8.40 2.50
CA SER A 64 -0.04 -8.00 3.76
C SER A 64 -1.49 -8.46 3.79
N THR A 65 -2.20 -8.15 4.88
CA THR A 65 -3.59 -8.57 5.05
C THR A 65 -4.44 -7.39 5.50
N GLN A 66 -5.74 -7.52 5.29
CA GLN A 66 -6.71 -6.55 5.80
C GLN A 66 -6.58 -6.39 7.31
N GLN A 67 -6.42 -7.49 8.01
CA GLN A 67 -6.29 -7.49 9.46
C GLN A 67 -5.08 -6.70 9.92
N GLU A 68 -3.93 -6.91 9.27
CA GLU A 68 -2.71 -6.19 9.60
C GLU A 68 -2.87 -4.70 9.34
N TYR A 69 -3.40 -4.34 8.16
CA TYR A 69 -3.59 -2.94 7.79
C TYR A 69 -4.53 -2.23 8.76
N GLU A 70 -5.67 -2.84 9.05
CA GLU A 70 -6.69 -2.21 9.89
C GLU A 70 -6.28 -2.14 11.36
N SER A 71 -5.34 -3.00 11.78
CA SER A 71 -4.89 -2.97 13.17
C SER A 71 -4.22 -1.63 13.55
N PHE A 72 -3.69 -0.92 12.56
CA PHE A 72 -3.05 0.37 12.80
C PHE A 72 -4.04 1.54 12.87
N LEU A 73 -5.28 1.31 12.45
CA LEU A 73 -6.28 2.38 12.38
C LEU A 73 -7.18 2.44 13.62
N LYS A 74 -6.94 1.59 14.59
CA LYS A 74 -7.72 1.53 15.83
C LYS A 74 -7.14 2.41 16.91
#